data_dc62d281731336789d7c531010fed8bc
#
_entry.id   dc62d281731336789d7c531010fed8bc
#
_cell.length_a   1.000
_cell.length_b   1.000
_cell.length_c   1.000
_cell.angle_alpha   90.00
_cell.angle_beta   90.00
_cell.angle_gamma   90.00
#
_symmetry.space_group_name_H-M   'P 1'
#
loop_
_entity.id
_entity.type
_entity.pdbx_description
1 polymer ?
#
loop_
_entity_poly.entity_id
_entity_poly.type
_entity_poly.pdbx_seq_one_letter_code
_entity_poly.pdbx_strand_id
1 'polypeptide(L)'
;MLKVEVRHISWDLNKSFNISRGSKKTAETIEVKIDDGQFCGYGECVPYNRYKETIESVSNEIDSVKEKIEDCIVSTSNLSNFIKNGAARNAIDCALWDLNCKKNNSTIWELMEIEKPHQLPGSYTVV
;
A
#
# COMPACT_ATOMS: atom_id res chain seq x y z
N MET A 1 -15.38 14.67 -1.00
CA MET A 1 -13.97 14.88 -0.57
C MET A 1 -13.49 13.58 0.00
N LEU A 2 -12.34 13.10 -0.46
CA LEU A 2 -11.73 11.89 0.10
C LEU A 2 -11.08 12.24 1.45
N LYS A 3 -10.94 11.24 2.31
CA LYS A 3 -10.19 11.36 3.57
C LYS A 3 -9.08 10.30 3.57
N VAL A 4 -7.85 10.73 3.82
CA VAL A 4 -6.68 9.84 3.87
C VAL A 4 -6.22 9.67 5.31
N GLU A 5 -6.11 8.43 5.75
CA GLU A 5 -5.54 8.06 7.05
C GLU A 5 -4.28 7.23 6.82
N VAL A 6 -3.22 7.53 7.56
CA VAL A 6 -1.93 6.80 7.51
C VAL A 6 -1.66 6.22 8.88
N ARG A 7 -1.36 4.94 8.96
CA ARG A 7 -1.10 4.25 10.23
C ARG A 7 0.18 3.43 10.16
N HIS A 8 1.05 3.60 11.13
CA HIS A 8 2.14 2.67 11.39
C HIS A 8 1.59 1.48 12.21
N ILE A 9 1.83 0.27 11.75
CA ILE A 9 1.38 -0.96 12.41
C ILE A 9 2.59 -1.86 12.63
N SER A 10 2.71 -2.38 13.85
CA SER A 10 3.70 -3.39 14.22
C SER A 10 2.98 -4.73 14.42
N TRP A 11 3.26 -5.68 13.56
CA TRP A 11 2.69 -7.03 13.61
C TRP A 11 3.62 -7.98 14.32
N ASP A 12 3.17 -8.61 15.40
CA ASP A 12 3.93 -9.68 16.05
C ASP A 12 4.02 -10.90 15.12
N LEU A 13 5.22 -11.41 14.94
CA LEU A 13 5.45 -12.63 14.19
C LEU A 13 5.22 -13.86 15.08
N ASN A 14 4.51 -14.86 14.60
CA ASN A 14 4.27 -16.13 15.33
C ASN A 14 5.57 -16.82 15.76
N LYS A 15 6.63 -16.64 14.96
CA LYS A 15 8.01 -17.07 15.26
C LYS A 15 8.99 -16.00 14.84
N SER A 16 10.12 -15.92 15.54
CA SER A 16 11.19 -15.02 15.13
C SER A 16 11.70 -15.41 13.74
N PHE A 17 11.70 -14.44 12.82
CA PHE A 17 12.25 -14.62 11.48
C PHE A 17 13.76 -14.38 11.51
N ASN A 18 14.53 -15.46 11.43
CA ASN A 18 15.98 -15.42 11.49
C ASN A 18 16.56 -15.53 10.09
N ILE A 19 17.30 -14.53 9.68
CA ILE A 19 18.06 -14.50 8.42
C ILE A 19 19.51 -14.11 8.70
N SER A 20 20.40 -14.32 7.73
CA SER A 20 21.81 -13.97 7.85
C SER A 20 22.09 -12.50 8.25
N ARG A 21 21.09 -11.62 8.13
CA ARG A 21 21.18 -10.18 8.43
C ARG A 21 20.55 -9.78 9.76
N GLY A 22 20.05 -10.73 10.55
CA GLY A 22 19.44 -10.48 11.87
C GLY A 22 18.16 -11.27 12.12
N SER A 23 17.60 -11.07 13.32
CA SER A 23 16.35 -11.67 13.76
C SER A 23 15.31 -10.60 13.91
N LYS A 24 14.11 -10.84 13.39
CA LYS A 24 12.94 -9.97 13.55
C LYS A 24 11.86 -10.71 14.35
N LYS A 25 11.26 -10.02 15.30
CA LYS A 25 10.10 -10.49 16.07
C LYS A 25 8.82 -9.81 15.61
N THR A 26 8.94 -8.66 14.95
CA THR A 26 7.82 -7.85 14.43
C THR A 26 8.03 -7.54 12.95
N ALA A 27 6.93 -7.36 12.24
CA ALA A 27 6.90 -6.76 10.91
C ALA A 27 6.30 -5.35 11.01
N GLU A 28 7.10 -4.35 10.68
CA GLU A 28 6.68 -2.94 10.70
C GLU A 28 6.12 -2.56 9.34
N THR A 29 4.88 -2.07 9.31
CA THR A 29 4.17 -1.71 8.09
C THR A 29 3.55 -0.32 8.20
N ILE A 30 3.25 0.28 7.05
CA ILE A 30 2.43 1.49 6.96
C ILE A 30 1.19 1.14 6.17
N GLU A 31 0.03 1.33 6.77
CA GLU A 31 -1.26 1.22 6.11
C GLU A 31 -1.75 2.60 5.68
N VAL A 32 -2.25 2.67 4.45
CA VAL A 32 -2.97 3.83 3.91
C VAL A 32 -4.43 3.44 3.73
N LYS A 33 -5.33 4.22 4.33
CA LYS A 33 -6.78 4.11 4.13
C LYS A 33 -7.26 5.36 3.41
N ILE A 34 -8.02 5.18 2.32
CA ILE A 34 -8.69 6.25 1.58
C ILE A 34 -10.18 6.02 1.67
N ASP A 35 -10.91 6.99 2.22
CA ASP A 35 -12.33 6.92 2.52
C ASP A 35 -13.10 7.98 1.73
N ASP A 36 -14.15 7.62 0.99
CA ASP A 36 -15.01 8.55 0.26
C ASP A 36 -16.35 8.83 0.94
N GLY A 37 -16.52 8.32 2.17
CA GLY A 37 -17.73 8.43 2.98
C GLY A 37 -18.71 7.26 2.79
N GLN A 38 -18.54 6.44 1.74
CA GLN A 38 -19.34 5.25 1.49
C GLN A 38 -18.47 3.98 1.43
N PHE A 39 -17.30 4.08 0.81
CA PHE A 39 -16.34 2.99 0.66
C PHE A 39 -14.97 3.39 1.17
N CYS A 40 -14.21 2.39 1.62
CA CYS A 40 -12.81 2.56 2.04
C CYS A 40 -11.89 1.68 1.21
N GLY A 41 -10.86 2.27 0.62
CA GLY A 41 -9.76 1.54 0.01
C GLY A 41 -8.57 1.44 0.95
N TYR A 42 -7.90 0.29 0.95
CA TYR A 42 -6.73 0.01 1.80
C TYR A 42 -5.52 -0.38 0.97
N GLY A 43 -4.38 0.11 1.37
CA GLY A 43 -3.08 -0.31 0.85
C GLY A 43 -2.06 -0.37 1.97
N GLU A 44 -1.12 -1.30 1.88
CA GLU A 44 -0.08 -1.50 2.88
C GLU A 44 1.29 -1.54 2.21
N CYS A 45 2.31 -1.07 2.91
CA CYS A 45 3.69 -1.23 2.48
C CYS A 45 4.62 -1.54 3.65
N VAL A 46 5.75 -2.13 3.30
CA VAL A 46 6.87 -2.40 4.21
C VAL A 46 8.05 -1.53 3.80
N PRO A 47 8.36 -0.44 4.52
CA PRO A 47 9.58 0.33 4.28
C PRO A 47 10.82 -0.57 4.41
N TYR A 48 11.74 -0.50 3.45
CA TYR A 48 12.87 -1.40 3.43
C TYR A 48 14.21 -0.66 3.40
N ASN A 49 15.01 -0.85 4.44
CA ASN A 49 16.30 -0.16 4.62
C ASN A 49 17.25 -0.27 3.43
N ARG A 50 17.19 -1.37 2.67
CA ARG A 50 18.00 -1.54 1.46
C ARG A 50 17.75 -0.46 0.42
N TYR A 51 16.52 0.08 0.39
CA TYR A 51 16.11 1.18 -0.49
C TYR A 51 16.18 2.54 0.22
N LYS A 52 16.81 2.58 1.40
CA LYS A 52 16.93 3.78 2.25
C LYS A 52 15.57 4.29 2.74
N GLU A 53 14.59 3.40 2.86
CA GLU A 53 13.27 3.69 3.36
C GLU A 53 13.19 3.38 4.86
N THR A 54 12.53 4.25 5.60
CA THR A 54 12.17 4.10 7.02
C THR A 54 10.69 4.38 7.19
N ILE A 55 10.09 3.97 8.31
CA ILE A 55 8.71 4.31 8.64
C ILE A 55 8.48 5.82 8.53
N GLU A 56 9.38 6.61 9.12
CA GLU A 56 9.30 8.07 9.09
C GLU A 56 9.37 8.64 7.66
N SER A 57 10.37 8.21 6.87
CA SER A 57 10.56 8.75 5.51
C SER A 57 9.37 8.44 4.61
N VAL A 58 8.82 7.22 4.71
CA VAL A 58 7.67 6.78 3.91
C VAL A 58 6.39 7.48 4.37
N SER A 59 6.17 7.64 5.68
CA SER A 59 5.03 8.40 6.19
C SER A 59 5.07 9.85 5.71
N ASN A 60 6.21 10.53 5.81
CA ASN A 60 6.38 11.89 5.32
C ASN A 60 6.14 12.01 3.81
N GLU A 61 6.54 11.01 3.04
CA GLU A 61 6.31 10.97 1.59
C GLU A 61 4.81 10.84 1.27
N ILE A 62 4.07 10.01 1.99
CA ILE A 62 2.61 9.88 1.86
C ILE A 62 1.93 11.20 2.25
N ASP A 63 2.32 11.80 3.38
CA ASP A 63 1.74 13.06 3.87
C ASP A 63 1.95 14.22 2.87
N SER A 64 3.06 14.21 2.12
CA SER A 64 3.34 15.24 1.11
C SER A 64 2.35 15.30 -0.04
N VAL A 65 1.62 14.20 -0.29
CA VAL A 65 0.61 14.10 -1.36
C VAL A 65 -0.82 13.96 -0.84
N LYS A 66 -0.99 13.86 0.47
CA LYS A 66 -2.27 13.62 1.13
C LYS A 66 -3.36 14.58 0.69
N GLU A 67 -3.14 15.88 0.81
CA GLU A 67 -4.12 16.91 0.41
C GLU A 67 -4.53 16.77 -1.07
N LYS A 68 -3.57 16.46 -1.95
CA LYS A 68 -3.86 16.28 -3.38
C LYS A 68 -4.72 15.05 -3.65
N ILE A 69 -4.61 14.00 -2.83
CA ILE A 69 -5.48 12.84 -2.90
C ILE A 69 -6.87 13.22 -2.40
N GLU A 70 -6.96 13.91 -1.27
CA GLU A 70 -8.23 14.34 -0.66
C GLU A 70 -9.00 15.27 -1.57
N ASP A 71 -8.32 16.13 -2.33
CA ASP A 71 -8.88 17.02 -3.36
C ASP A 71 -9.16 16.32 -4.71
N CYS A 72 -8.96 15.01 -4.80
CA CYS A 72 -9.13 14.22 -6.03
C CYS A 72 -8.23 14.66 -7.21
N ILE A 73 -7.13 15.35 -6.95
CA ILE A 73 -6.12 15.74 -7.95
C ILE A 73 -5.27 14.51 -8.35
N VAL A 74 -5.00 13.63 -7.37
CA VAL A 74 -4.25 12.39 -7.56
C VAL A 74 -5.20 11.23 -7.76
N SER A 75 -4.91 10.40 -8.75
CA SER A 75 -5.63 9.18 -9.12
C SER A 75 -4.65 8.07 -9.51
N THR A 76 -5.12 6.86 -9.72
CA THR A 76 -4.30 5.73 -10.20
C THR A 76 -3.57 6.05 -11.51
N SER A 77 -4.17 6.84 -12.40
CA SER A 77 -3.60 7.17 -13.72
C SER A 77 -2.47 8.19 -13.68
N ASN A 78 -2.41 9.06 -12.65
CA ASN A 78 -1.45 10.15 -12.59
C ASN A 78 -0.56 10.15 -11.33
N LEU A 79 -0.71 9.18 -10.44
CA LEU A 79 0.03 9.08 -9.17
C LEU A 79 1.56 9.20 -9.37
N SER A 80 2.08 8.64 -10.46
CA SER A 80 3.50 8.69 -10.80
C SER A 80 4.05 10.11 -11.02
N ASN A 81 3.21 11.10 -11.28
CA ASN A 81 3.61 12.49 -11.45
C ASN A 81 3.81 13.21 -10.10
N PHE A 82 3.31 12.64 -9.01
CA PHE A 82 3.31 13.27 -7.69
C PHE A 82 4.24 12.57 -6.70
N ILE A 83 4.51 11.29 -6.89
CA ILE A 83 5.30 10.47 -5.99
C ILE A 83 6.18 9.49 -6.78
N LYS A 84 7.46 9.39 -6.39
CA LYS A 84 8.41 8.47 -7.03
C LYS A 84 8.11 7.01 -6.69
N ASN A 85 8.76 6.09 -7.40
CA ASN A 85 8.68 4.66 -7.07
C ASN A 85 9.22 4.38 -5.67
N GLY A 86 8.49 3.61 -4.89
CA GLY A 86 8.86 3.23 -3.53
C GLY A 86 7.66 2.70 -2.74
N ALA A 87 7.89 2.44 -1.46
CA ALA A 87 6.89 1.89 -0.56
C ALA A 87 5.67 2.80 -0.43
N ALA A 88 5.87 4.12 -0.29
CA ALA A 88 4.79 5.09 -0.20
C ALA A 88 3.85 5.05 -1.41
N ARG A 89 4.43 5.07 -2.63
CA ARG A 89 3.64 4.99 -3.86
C ARG A 89 2.85 3.69 -3.95
N ASN A 90 3.47 2.56 -3.59
CA ASN A 90 2.80 1.26 -3.60
C ASN A 90 1.56 1.25 -2.68
N ALA A 91 1.68 1.74 -1.45
CA ALA A 91 0.55 1.78 -0.52
C ALA A 91 -0.59 2.66 -1.03
N ILE A 92 -0.29 3.85 -1.56
CA ILE A 92 -1.29 4.76 -2.11
C ILE A 92 -1.97 4.14 -3.34
N ASP A 93 -1.20 3.56 -4.26
CA ASP A 93 -1.72 2.94 -5.47
C ASP A 93 -2.68 1.79 -5.16
N CYS A 94 -2.28 0.89 -4.25
CA CYS A 94 -3.14 -0.19 -3.78
C CYS A 94 -4.44 0.34 -3.15
N ALA A 95 -4.36 1.38 -2.30
CA ALA A 95 -5.54 1.95 -1.67
C ALA A 95 -6.50 2.60 -2.69
N LEU A 96 -5.97 3.31 -3.69
CA LEU A 96 -6.77 3.91 -4.76
C LEU A 96 -7.45 2.83 -5.62
N TRP A 97 -6.74 1.77 -6.00
CA TRP A 97 -7.32 0.66 -6.75
C TRP A 97 -8.38 -0.09 -5.95
N ASP A 98 -8.13 -0.38 -4.67
CA ASP A 98 -9.11 -1.05 -3.80
C ASP A 98 -10.39 -0.21 -3.66
N LEU A 99 -10.24 1.11 -3.46
CA LEU A 99 -11.39 2.02 -3.43
C LEU A 99 -12.16 2.00 -4.76
N ASN A 100 -11.46 2.09 -5.89
CA ASN A 100 -12.08 2.08 -7.21
C ASN A 100 -12.84 0.76 -7.48
N CYS A 101 -12.26 -0.38 -7.12
CA CYS A 101 -12.90 -1.68 -7.25
C CYS A 101 -14.21 -1.74 -6.46
N LYS A 102 -14.19 -1.30 -5.21
CA LYS A 102 -15.37 -1.27 -4.33
C LYS A 102 -16.46 -0.33 -4.84
N LYS A 103 -16.09 0.87 -5.30
CA LYS A 103 -17.04 1.86 -5.87
C LYS A 103 -17.73 1.34 -7.12
N ASN A 104 -17.01 0.62 -7.97
CA ASN A 104 -17.55 0.08 -9.22
C ASN A 104 -18.15 -1.32 -9.07
N ASN A 105 -18.12 -1.91 -7.86
CA ASN A 105 -18.48 -3.30 -7.60
C ASN A 105 -17.82 -4.25 -8.61
N SER A 106 -16.54 -4.06 -8.86
CA SER A 106 -15.75 -4.75 -9.88
C SER A 106 -14.42 -5.23 -9.33
N THR A 107 -13.79 -6.15 -10.03
CA THR A 107 -12.45 -6.64 -9.71
C THR A 107 -11.39 -5.79 -10.40
N ILE A 108 -10.15 -5.87 -9.92
CA ILE A 108 -9.02 -5.12 -10.52
C ILE A 108 -8.79 -5.50 -12.00
N TRP A 109 -8.89 -6.78 -12.33
CA TRP A 109 -8.69 -7.23 -13.72
C TRP A 109 -9.80 -6.78 -14.66
N GLU A 110 -11.04 -6.63 -14.19
CA GLU A 110 -12.14 -6.06 -14.97
C GLU A 110 -11.92 -4.57 -15.22
N LEU A 111 -11.53 -3.80 -14.18
CA LEU A 111 -11.25 -2.36 -14.31
C LEU A 111 -10.02 -2.08 -15.20
N MET A 112 -9.04 -2.96 -15.20
CA MET A 112 -7.85 -2.85 -16.03
C MET A 112 -7.99 -3.49 -17.42
N GLU A 113 -9.14 -4.12 -17.71
CA GLU A 113 -9.40 -4.84 -18.96
C GLU A 113 -8.34 -5.91 -19.28
N ILE A 114 -7.87 -6.61 -18.23
CA ILE A 114 -6.92 -7.70 -18.36
C ILE A 114 -7.58 -9.06 -18.07
N GLU A 115 -6.95 -10.12 -18.56
CA GLU A 115 -7.44 -11.48 -18.32
C GLU A 115 -7.47 -11.80 -16.81
N LYS A 116 -8.54 -12.48 -16.36
CA LYS A 116 -8.64 -12.95 -14.98
C LYS A 116 -7.43 -13.82 -14.63
N PRO A 117 -6.75 -13.54 -13.49
CA PRO A 117 -5.59 -14.32 -13.09
C PRO A 117 -5.90 -15.81 -12.94
N HIS A 118 -5.04 -16.65 -13.50
CA HIS A 118 -5.07 -18.09 -13.30
C HIS A 118 -4.38 -18.46 -11.99
N GLN A 119 -4.59 -19.72 -11.57
CA GLN A 119 -3.88 -20.29 -10.45
C GLN A 119 -2.37 -20.36 -10.75
N LEU A 120 -1.56 -19.67 -9.95
CA LEU A 120 -0.10 -19.66 -10.09
C LEU A 120 0.54 -20.45 -8.95
N PRO A 121 1.62 -21.22 -9.22
CA PRO A 121 2.40 -21.84 -8.16
C PRO A 121 3.06 -20.73 -7.31
N GLY A 122 2.83 -20.79 -5.99
CA GLY A 122 3.45 -19.91 -5.02
C GLY A 122 4.61 -20.59 -4.29
N SER A 123 5.42 -19.81 -3.60
CA SER A 123 6.43 -20.31 -2.66
C SER A 123 6.06 -19.90 -1.23
N TYR A 124 6.34 -20.78 -0.28
CA TYR A 124 6.18 -20.52 1.13
C TYR A 124 7.51 -20.72 1.86
N THR A 125 7.92 -19.73 2.65
CA THR A 125 9.13 -19.84 3.46
C THR A 125 8.82 -20.56 4.76
N VAL A 126 9.44 -21.71 4.97
CA VAL A 126 9.39 -22.45 6.24
C VAL A 126 10.48 -21.91 7.16
N VAL A 127 10.13 -21.50 8.38
CA VAL A 127 11.00 -20.97 9.43
C VAL A 127 10.90 -21.80 10.70
#